data_cea8a6b0d99ee7022e81438b2334d21f
#
_entry.id   cea8a6b0d99ee7022e81438b2334d21f
#
_cell.length_a   1.000
_cell.length_b   1.000
_cell.length_c   1.000
_cell.angle_alpha   90.00
_cell.angle_beta   90.00
_cell.angle_gamma   90.00
#
_symmetry.space_group_name_H-M   'P 1'
#
loop_
_entity.id
_entity.type
_entity.pdbx_description
1 polymer ?
#
loop_
_entity_poly.entity_id
_entity_poly.type
_entity_poly.pdbx_seq_one_letter_code
_entity_poly.pdbx_strand_id
1 'polypeptide(L)'
;MQAQGLAIFCRIDHSGEAEKAGLKMPATQVIIFGSPKGGTPLMIASPTVAIDLPLKALIWEDEDSKVWVSYNSPEYLKQRHNIPGELLKNIAGIGPLLQKVVG
;
A
#
# COMPACT_ATOMS: atom_id res chain seq x y z
N MET A 1 -2.50 -4.97 -11.50
CA MET A 1 -2.53 -3.63 -10.91
C MET A 1 -2.33 -2.53 -11.92
N GLN A 2 -1.43 -2.69 -12.88
CA GLN A 2 -1.23 -1.65 -13.89
C GLN A 2 -2.46 -1.45 -14.78
N ALA A 3 -3.25 -2.50 -14.98
CA ALA A 3 -4.46 -2.41 -15.80
C ALA A 3 -5.52 -1.47 -15.21
N GLN A 4 -5.38 -1.09 -13.95
CA GLN A 4 -6.33 -0.20 -13.27
C GLN A 4 -5.82 1.23 -13.22
N GLY A 5 -4.88 1.58 -14.08
CA GLY A 5 -4.27 2.91 -14.06
C GLY A 5 -3.26 3.08 -12.94
N LEU A 6 -2.91 2.01 -12.27
CA LEU A 6 -1.94 2.01 -11.18
C LEU A 6 -0.56 1.63 -11.71
N ALA A 7 0.46 2.16 -11.07
CA ALA A 7 1.84 1.82 -11.36
C ALA A 7 2.48 1.23 -10.11
N ILE A 8 3.31 0.21 -10.31
CA ILE A 8 4.12 -0.32 -9.22
C ILE A 8 5.42 0.47 -9.23
N PHE A 9 5.64 1.25 -8.17
CA PHE A 9 6.83 2.11 -8.09
C PHE A 9 8.03 1.35 -7.55
N CYS A 10 7.81 0.44 -6.60
CA CYS A 10 8.91 -0.21 -5.92
C CYS A 10 8.44 -1.48 -5.22
N ARG A 11 9.33 -2.43 -5.08
CA ARG A 11 9.11 -3.62 -4.26
C ARG A 11 10.29 -3.75 -3.31
N ILE A 12 10.00 -3.85 -2.03
CA ILE A 12 11.02 -3.99 -1.01
C ILE A 12 10.89 -5.39 -0.39
N ASP A 13 11.94 -6.18 -0.49
CA ASP A 13 11.97 -7.53 0.08
C ASP A 13 12.73 -7.47 1.41
N HIS A 14 11.99 -7.25 2.49
CA HIS A 14 12.59 -7.16 3.82
C HIS A 14 13.30 -8.46 4.21
N SER A 15 12.68 -9.59 3.91
CA SER A 15 13.29 -10.89 4.23
C SER A 15 14.58 -11.12 3.43
N GLY A 16 14.61 -10.68 2.18
CA GLY A 16 15.82 -10.77 1.37
C GLY A 16 16.94 -9.87 1.89
N GLU A 17 16.59 -8.67 2.32
CA GLU A 17 17.58 -7.74 2.90
C GLU A 17 18.11 -8.27 4.25
N ALA A 18 17.24 -8.88 5.06
CA ALA A 18 17.66 -9.49 6.30
C ALA A 18 18.68 -10.60 6.03
N GLU A 19 18.43 -11.43 5.02
CA GLU A 19 19.33 -12.52 4.66
C GLU A 19 20.71 -11.99 4.27
N LYS A 20 20.76 -10.90 3.52
CA LYS A 20 22.02 -10.26 3.16
C LYS A 20 22.80 -9.77 4.39
N ALA A 21 22.08 -9.42 5.45
CA ALA A 21 22.69 -8.96 6.69
C ALA A 21 23.01 -10.11 7.64
N GLY A 22 22.82 -11.36 7.21
CA GLY A 22 23.09 -12.52 8.04
C GLY A 22 21.99 -12.87 9.02
N LEU A 23 20.80 -12.31 8.81
CA LEU A 23 19.64 -12.53 9.68
C LEU A 23 18.58 -13.33 8.94
N LYS A 24 17.68 -13.92 9.70
CA LYS A 24 16.55 -14.67 9.13
C LYS A 24 15.25 -14.14 9.67
N MET A 25 14.26 -14.07 8.79
CA MET A 25 12.91 -13.68 9.17
C MET A 25 11.91 -14.34 8.20
N PRO A 26 10.64 -14.48 8.60
CA PRO A 26 9.61 -14.98 7.70
C PRO A 26 9.50 -14.11 6.46
N ALA A 27 8.99 -14.67 5.37
CA ALA A 27 8.83 -13.94 4.12
C ALA A 27 8.03 -12.65 4.35
N THR A 28 8.59 -11.52 3.96
CA THR A 28 8.00 -10.20 4.22
C THR A 28 8.40 -9.25 3.10
N GLN A 29 7.42 -8.76 2.36
CA GLN A 29 7.64 -7.83 1.26
C GLN A 29 6.64 -6.69 1.29
N VAL A 30 7.09 -5.51 0.85
CA VAL A 30 6.22 -4.35 0.68
C VAL A 30 6.18 -3.99 -0.80
N ILE A 31 4.99 -3.80 -1.33
CA ILE A 31 4.80 -3.30 -2.68
C ILE A 31 4.30 -1.87 -2.58
N ILE A 32 4.98 -0.94 -3.24
CA ILE A 32 4.62 0.47 -3.25
C ILE A 32 4.04 0.79 -4.62
N PHE A 33 2.81 1.26 -4.64
CA PHE A 33 2.08 1.47 -5.88
C PHE A 33 1.13 2.65 -5.76
N GLY A 34 0.63 3.12 -6.89
CA GLY A 34 -0.35 4.19 -6.85
C GLY A 34 -0.61 4.76 -8.23
N SER A 35 -1.39 5.83 -8.25
CA SER A 35 -1.73 6.55 -9.45
C SER A 35 -1.48 8.04 -9.22
N PRO A 36 -0.59 8.68 -9.99
CA PRO A 36 -0.40 10.12 -9.86
C PRO A 36 -1.68 10.92 -10.07
N LYS A 37 -2.55 10.45 -10.96
CA LYS A 37 -3.82 11.13 -11.19
C LYS A 37 -4.74 11.07 -9.98
N GLY A 38 -4.72 9.96 -9.24
CA GLY A 38 -5.52 9.81 -8.04
C GLY A 38 -4.91 10.45 -6.82
N GLY A 39 -3.58 10.36 -6.68
CA GLY A 39 -2.88 10.84 -5.50
C GLY A 39 -2.65 12.34 -5.45
N THR A 40 -2.39 12.96 -6.59
CA THR A 40 -2.07 14.38 -6.61
C THR A 40 -3.17 15.27 -6.04
N PRO A 41 -4.45 15.08 -6.37
CA PRO A 41 -5.51 15.89 -5.75
C PRO A 41 -5.58 15.75 -4.23
N LEU A 42 -5.30 14.54 -3.70
CA LEU A 42 -5.27 14.32 -2.26
C LEU A 42 -4.15 15.12 -1.60
N MET A 43 -2.97 15.11 -2.21
CA MET A 43 -1.82 15.82 -1.68
C MET A 43 -1.99 17.33 -1.72
N ILE A 44 -2.70 17.83 -2.74
CA ILE A 44 -3.01 19.26 -2.81
C ILE A 44 -3.98 19.65 -1.70
N ALA A 45 -5.01 18.84 -1.45
CA ALA A 45 -6.01 19.13 -0.42
C ALA A 45 -5.50 18.86 1.00
N SER A 46 -4.66 17.84 1.17
CA SER A 46 -4.17 17.40 2.47
C SER A 46 -2.69 17.05 2.35
N PRO A 47 -1.80 18.05 2.35
CA PRO A 47 -0.37 17.85 2.04
C PRO A 47 0.31 16.74 2.87
N THR A 48 -0.09 16.56 4.12
CA THR A 48 0.53 15.54 4.98
C THR A 48 0.27 14.12 4.51
N VAL A 49 -0.76 13.90 3.68
CA VAL A 49 -1.04 12.55 3.18
C VAL A 49 0.10 12.03 2.31
N ALA A 50 0.96 12.92 1.83
CA ALA A 50 2.10 12.52 1.03
C ALA A 50 3.05 11.56 1.78
N ILE A 51 3.03 11.56 3.13
CA ILE A 51 3.84 10.61 3.88
C ILE A 51 3.32 9.18 3.72
N ASP A 52 2.04 9.02 3.44
CA ASP A 52 1.41 7.71 3.27
C ASP A 52 1.17 7.36 1.81
N LEU A 53 1.59 8.21 0.90
CA LEU A 53 1.53 7.94 -0.53
C LEU A 53 2.96 7.81 -1.08
N PRO A 54 3.18 6.99 -2.10
CA PRO A 54 2.21 6.10 -2.74
C PRO A 54 1.63 5.06 -1.77
N LEU A 55 0.56 4.40 -2.20
CA LEU A 55 -0.06 3.36 -1.39
C LEU A 55 0.87 2.16 -1.26
N LYS A 56 0.69 1.39 -0.18
CA LYS A 56 1.54 0.25 0.12
C LYS A 56 0.70 -0.95 0.48
N ALA A 57 1.19 -2.12 0.10
CA ALA A 57 0.62 -3.40 0.54
C ALA A 57 1.76 -4.23 1.12
N LEU A 58 1.58 -4.71 2.34
CA LEU A 58 2.54 -5.58 3.01
C LEU A 58 2.09 -7.02 2.82
N ILE A 59 2.96 -7.84 2.25
CA ILE A 59 2.72 -9.26 2.06
C ILE A 59 3.66 -9.99 3.02
N TRP A 60 3.10 -10.73 3.97
CA TRP A 60 3.91 -11.32 5.02
C TRP A 60 3.37 -12.69 5.46
N GLU A 61 4.28 -13.50 5.96
CA GLU A 61 4.00 -14.86 6.41
C GLU A 61 4.05 -14.89 7.94
N ASP A 62 3.01 -15.48 8.55
CA ASP A 62 2.95 -15.58 10.00
C ASP A 62 3.61 -16.88 10.50
N GLU A 63 3.53 -17.12 11.82
CA GLU A 63 4.16 -18.29 12.46
C GLU A 63 3.60 -19.61 11.96
N ASP A 64 2.38 -19.62 11.45
CA ASP A 64 1.73 -20.81 10.93
C ASP A 64 1.92 -20.97 9.42
N SER A 65 2.88 -20.23 8.83
CA SER A 65 3.15 -20.24 7.40
C SER A 65 1.97 -19.75 6.58
N LYS A 66 1.09 -18.96 7.19
CA LYS A 66 -0.04 -18.36 6.51
C LYS A 66 0.37 -17.01 5.95
N VAL A 67 -0.01 -16.73 4.71
CA VAL A 67 0.34 -15.49 4.03
C VAL A 67 -0.81 -14.48 4.15
N TRP A 68 -0.47 -13.27 4.57
CA TRP A 68 -1.42 -12.17 4.76
C TRP A 68 -1.05 -10.99 3.89
N VAL A 69 -2.05 -10.21 3.52
CA VAL A 69 -1.86 -8.92 2.86
C VAL A 69 -2.45 -7.86 3.77
N SER A 70 -1.60 -6.92 4.18
CA SER A 70 -2.01 -5.82 5.07
C SER A 70 -1.82 -4.50 4.35
N TYR A 71 -2.75 -3.57 4.55
CA TYR A 71 -2.65 -2.26 3.94
C TYR A 71 -3.43 -1.25 4.77
N ASN A 72 -3.10 0.04 4.60
CA ASN A 72 -3.84 1.12 5.25
C ASN A 72 -5.14 1.38 4.49
N SER A 73 -6.27 1.30 5.19
CA SER A 73 -7.56 1.55 4.55
C SER A 73 -7.71 3.02 4.17
N PRO A 74 -8.51 3.32 3.13
CA PRO A 74 -8.80 4.70 2.79
C PRO A 74 -9.40 5.49 3.95
N GLU A 75 -10.25 4.86 4.76
CA GLU A 75 -10.86 5.50 5.92
C GLU A 75 -9.83 5.88 6.97
N TYR A 76 -8.84 5.02 7.19
CA TYR A 76 -7.75 5.32 8.11
C TYR A 76 -6.98 6.55 7.65
N LEU A 77 -6.64 6.61 6.37
CA LEU A 77 -5.90 7.73 5.81
C LEU A 77 -6.72 9.01 5.87
N LYS A 78 -8.03 8.91 5.62
CA LYS A 78 -8.94 10.05 5.74
C LYS A 78 -8.90 10.64 7.14
N GLN A 79 -9.00 9.79 8.17
CA GLN A 79 -8.99 10.25 9.55
C GLN A 79 -7.65 10.83 9.94
N ARG A 80 -6.57 10.19 9.52
CA ARG A 80 -5.23 10.63 9.87
C ARG A 80 -4.88 12.00 9.27
N HIS A 81 -5.29 12.23 8.04
CA HIS A 81 -4.90 13.43 7.28
C HIS A 81 -6.04 14.39 7.00
N ASN A 82 -7.22 14.11 7.54
CA ASN A 82 -8.40 14.95 7.32
C ASN A 82 -8.69 15.18 5.83
N ILE A 83 -8.69 14.09 5.07
CA ILE A 83 -8.93 14.14 3.63
C ILE A 83 -10.40 14.46 3.36
N PRO A 84 -10.72 15.40 2.44
CA PRO A 84 -12.12 15.63 2.06
C PRO A 84 -12.75 14.33 1.55
N GLY A 85 -13.98 14.05 2.04
CA GLY A 85 -14.65 12.78 1.71
C GLY A 85 -14.84 12.58 0.22
N GLU A 86 -15.03 13.65 -0.54
CA GLU A 86 -15.21 13.58 -1.99
C GLU A 86 -13.97 13.09 -2.73
N LEU A 87 -12.78 13.26 -2.14
CA LEU A 87 -11.52 12.82 -2.73
C LEU A 87 -11.15 11.40 -2.32
N LEU A 88 -11.83 10.84 -1.32
CA LEU A 88 -11.54 9.50 -0.84
C LEU A 88 -11.72 8.45 -1.93
N LYS A 89 -12.62 8.68 -2.87
CA LYS A 89 -12.85 7.78 -3.99
C LYS A 89 -11.58 7.51 -4.80
N ASN A 90 -10.62 8.46 -4.77
CA ASN A 90 -9.38 8.32 -5.53
C ASN A 90 -8.51 7.16 -5.03
N ILE A 91 -8.70 6.76 -3.78
CA ILE A 91 -7.95 5.64 -3.20
C ILE A 91 -8.87 4.53 -2.67
N ALA A 92 -10.19 4.70 -2.79
CA ALA A 92 -11.14 3.75 -2.23
C ALA A 92 -11.11 2.38 -2.90
N GLY A 93 -10.57 2.30 -4.12
CA GLY A 93 -10.52 1.05 -4.85
C GLY A 93 -9.43 0.08 -4.42
N ILE A 94 -8.57 0.47 -3.46
CA ILE A 94 -7.42 -0.37 -3.07
C ILE A 94 -7.87 -1.71 -2.47
N GLY A 95 -8.86 -1.69 -1.58
CA GLY A 95 -9.34 -2.92 -0.95
C GLY A 95 -9.86 -3.95 -1.94
N PRO A 96 -10.86 -3.58 -2.78
CA PRO A 96 -11.34 -4.49 -3.83
C PRO A 96 -10.24 -4.93 -4.79
N LEU A 97 -9.31 -4.04 -5.12
CA LEU A 97 -8.22 -4.38 -6.03
C LEU A 97 -7.31 -5.45 -5.43
N LEU A 98 -6.91 -5.28 -4.16
CA LEU A 98 -6.05 -6.25 -3.48
C LEU A 98 -6.76 -7.59 -3.31
N GLN A 99 -8.06 -7.56 -3.00
CA GLN A 99 -8.86 -8.77 -2.89
C GLN A 99 -8.85 -9.55 -4.20
N LYS A 100 -8.96 -8.83 -5.31
CA LYS A 100 -8.96 -9.43 -6.64
C LYS A 100 -7.62 -10.05 -7.00
N VAL A 101 -6.53 -9.42 -6.58
CA VAL A 101 -5.17 -9.87 -6.90
C VAL A 101 -4.79 -11.10 -6.08
N VAL A 102 -5.17 -11.15 -4.80
CA VAL A 102 -4.76 -12.24 -3.91
C VAL A 102 -5.85 -13.30 -3.71
N GLY A 103 -7.08 -12.94 -4.04
CA GLY A 103 -8.21 -13.84 -3.88
C GLY A 103 -8.37 -14.75 -5.05
#